data_9fcf01b1a67b3476b69b4fc36bd0a8d5
#
_entry.id   9fcf01b1a67b3476b69b4fc36bd0a8d5
#
_cell.length_a   1.000
_cell.length_b   1.000
_cell.length_c   1.000
_cell.angle_alpha   90.00
_cell.angle_beta   90.00
_cell.angle_gamma   90.00
#
_symmetry.space_group_name_H-M   'P 1'
#
loop_
_entity.id
_entity.type
_entity.pdbx_description
1 polymer ?
#
loop_
_entity_poly.entity_id
_entity_poly.type
_entity_poly.pdbx_seq_one_letter_code
_entity_poly.pdbx_strand_id
1 'polypeptide(L)'
;MKSTNLFTLLLFVLVLSSCKKDQLDPSGANCDAMEVSNQSTHVLIEQTGTWCPTCGGEKDEIQEAIDHHERVQHMAVHGGDDPFANDRTQDFRSAIIRSPYFPTVMGSTDPSFMDFLLAEAPDMQVKLDVKRDGSILKITAKIEILGEYECARENGCGVFIDGQQVNVFDFKSINLGIYLLEDGLDYPQANYGPLTHNDVMRDYLTEVVTGDQITDFGEEVSLGDTFCKYYEYDLTANNYHENIANCKIMAIIVEGNKCETTDTEWYLHFLGSDVFEVGNL
;
A
#
# COMPACT_ATOMS: atom_id res chain seq x y z
N MET A 1 76.28 0.42 11.31
CA MET A 1 75.11 -0.02 12.07
C MET A 1 73.97 0.92 11.72
N LYS A 2 73.03 0.48 10.89
CA LYS A 2 71.79 1.24 10.52
C LYS A 2 70.61 0.46 11.07
N SER A 3 69.94 1.04 12.07
CA SER A 3 68.69 0.53 12.65
C SER A 3 67.52 0.87 11.73
N THR A 4 66.85 -0.15 11.22
CA THR A 4 65.62 -0.01 10.44
C THR A 4 64.43 -0.18 11.40
N ASN A 5 63.74 0.91 11.73
CA ASN A 5 62.50 0.88 12.48
C ASN A 5 61.34 0.40 11.55
N LEU A 6 60.85 -0.78 11.85
CA LEU A 6 59.68 -1.35 11.21
C LEU A 6 58.41 -0.77 11.91
N PHE A 7 57.78 0.21 11.25
CA PHE A 7 56.51 0.76 11.67
C PHE A 7 55.38 -0.21 11.26
N THR A 8 54.89 -0.99 12.21
CA THR A 8 53.74 -1.85 12.01
C THR A 8 52.47 -0.99 12.03
N LEU A 9 51.91 -0.73 10.87
CA LEU A 9 50.64 -0.02 10.70
C LEU A 9 49.51 -1.00 11.03
N LEU A 10 48.96 -0.89 12.24
CA LEU A 10 47.77 -1.65 12.68
C LEU A 10 46.53 -1.00 12.07
N LEU A 11 46.04 -1.57 10.98
CA LEU A 11 44.79 -1.14 10.35
C LEU A 11 43.60 -1.61 11.22
N PHE A 12 43.08 -0.70 12.05
CA PHE A 12 41.82 -0.93 12.78
C PHE A 12 40.68 -0.79 11.77
N VAL A 13 40.19 -1.90 11.26
CA VAL A 13 38.89 -1.95 10.54
C VAL A 13 37.82 -1.76 11.59
N LEU A 14 37.33 -0.54 11.75
CA LEU A 14 36.08 -0.23 12.44
C LEU A 14 34.94 -0.78 11.58
N VAL A 15 34.49 -1.99 11.89
CA VAL A 15 33.18 -2.49 11.45
C VAL A 15 32.17 -1.63 12.20
N LEU A 16 31.69 -0.58 11.58
CA LEU A 16 30.50 0.14 12.01
C LEU A 16 29.32 -0.81 11.77
N SER A 17 29.05 -1.68 12.72
CA SER A 17 27.73 -2.30 12.82
C SER A 17 26.75 -1.13 12.98
N SER A 18 26.07 -0.77 11.91
CA SER A 18 24.86 0.04 11.98
C SER A 18 23.88 -0.76 12.83
N CYS A 19 23.84 -0.51 14.12
CA CYS A 19 22.69 -0.89 14.95
C CYS A 19 21.52 -0.08 14.38
N LYS A 20 20.72 -0.68 13.49
CA LYS A 20 19.34 -0.25 13.31
C LYS A 20 18.78 -0.20 14.73
N LYS A 21 18.38 0.97 15.19
CA LYS A 21 17.66 1.13 16.45
C LYS A 21 16.42 0.26 16.31
N ASP A 22 16.39 -0.87 17.02
CA ASP A 22 15.16 -1.64 17.15
C ASP A 22 14.11 -0.68 17.68
N GLN A 23 13.22 -0.25 16.82
CA GLN A 23 12.03 0.48 17.23
C GLN A 23 11.22 -0.56 18.00
N LEU A 24 11.20 -0.43 19.33
CA LEU A 24 10.45 -1.34 20.18
C LEU A 24 9.01 -1.37 19.68
N ASP A 25 8.57 -2.55 19.29
CA ASP A 25 7.20 -2.80 18.84
C ASP A 25 6.22 -2.47 19.97
N PRO A 26 5.44 -1.39 19.88
CA PRO A 26 4.45 -1.04 20.89
C PRO A 26 3.31 -2.05 20.96
N SER A 27 3.09 -2.86 19.90
CA SER A 27 2.05 -3.90 19.84
C SER A 27 2.46 -5.16 20.61
N GLY A 28 3.79 -5.35 20.91
CA GLY A 28 4.35 -6.57 21.42
C GLY A 28 4.29 -7.73 20.42
N ALA A 29 4.08 -7.45 19.12
CA ALA A 29 4.26 -8.42 18.05
C ALA A 29 5.75 -8.64 17.81
N ASN A 30 6.14 -9.86 17.51
CA ASN A 30 7.51 -10.15 17.04
C ASN A 30 7.48 -10.14 15.51
N CYS A 31 7.84 -9.00 14.91
CA CYS A 31 7.85 -8.82 13.45
C CYS A 31 8.70 -9.89 12.75
N ASP A 32 9.83 -10.30 13.34
CA ASP A 32 10.69 -11.33 12.76
C ASP A 32 10.01 -12.70 12.68
N ALA A 33 9.04 -12.96 13.57
CA ALA A 33 8.29 -14.22 13.58
C ALA A 33 7.06 -14.22 12.65
N MET A 34 6.73 -13.08 12.04
CA MET A 34 5.61 -13.00 11.07
C MET A 34 6.05 -13.64 9.75
N GLU A 35 5.28 -14.63 9.32
CA GLU A 35 5.47 -15.27 8.02
C GLU A 35 4.72 -14.51 6.93
N VAL A 36 5.45 -14.03 5.94
CA VAL A 36 4.90 -13.34 4.76
C VAL A 36 4.54 -14.37 3.69
N SER A 37 3.40 -14.21 3.04
CA SER A 37 2.98 -15.09 1.94
C SER A 37 3.91 -14.92 0.74
N ASN A 38 4.22 -16.02 0.07
CA ASN A 38 4.92 -16.02 -1.22
C ASN A 38 3.95 -16.03 -2.42
N GLN A 39 2.68 -15.74 -2.19
CA GLN A 39 1.66 -15.69 -3.23
C GLN A 39 1.32 -14.25 -3.56
N SER A 40 1.22 -13.93 -4.86
CA SER A 40 0.76 -12.62 -5.33
C SER A 40 -0.67 -12.36 -4.90
N THR A 41 -0.94 -11.12 -4.54
CA THR A 41 -2.28 -10.57 -4.33
C THR A 41 -2.57 -9.54 -5.41
N HIS A 42 -3.82 -9.36 -5.76
CA HIS A 42 -4.26 -8.31 -6.69
C HIS A 42 -5.20 -7.36 -5.97
N VAL A 43 -4.97 -6.05 -6.15
CA VAL A 43 -5.78 -5.01 -5.52
C VAL A 43 -6.63 -4.32 -6.57
N LEU A 44 -7.94 -4.29 -6.34
CA LEU A 44 -8.89 -3.50 -7.10
C LEU A 44 -9.28 -2.27 -6.28
N ILE A 45 -9.04 -1.08 -6.81
CA ILE A 45 -9.49 0.17 -6.19
C ILE A 45 -10.57 0.78 -7.07
N GLU A 46 -11.78 0.87 -6.53
CA GLU A 46 -12.93 1.46 -7.20
C GLU A 46 -13.16 2.88 -6.70
N GLN A 47 -13.15 3.85 -7.60
CA GLN A 47 -13.75 5.17 -7.33
C GLN A 47 -15.22 5.11 -7.63
N THR A 48 -16.07 5.28 -6.63
CA THR A 48 -17.51 5.05 -6.71
C THR A 48 -18.33 6.13 -6.00
N GLY A 49 -19.64 6.01 -6.08
CA GLY A 49 -20.56 6.86 -5.34
C GLY A 49 -21.99 6.34 -5.42
N THR A 50 -22.74 6.41 -4.33
CA THR A 50 -24.14 5.96 -4.24
C THR A 50 -25.08 6.73 -5.18
N TRP A 51 -24.72 7.95 -5.53
CA TRP A 51 -25.42 8.81 -6.50
C TRP A 51 -25.12 8.46 -7.97
N CYS A 52 -24.09 7.66 -8.24
CA CYS A 52 -23.62 7.33 -9.59
C CYS A 52 -24.46 6.21 -10.22
N PRO A 53 -25.19 6.46 -11.32
CA PRO A 53 -26.12 5.47 -11.87
C PRO A 53 -25.47 4.25 -12.54
N THR A 54 -24.19 4.36 -12.92
CA THR A 54 -23.42 3.30 -13.59
C THR A 54 -22.54 2.50 -12.62
N CYS A 55 -22.26 3.04 -11.43
CA CYS A 55 -21.37 2.40 -10.46
C CYS A 55 -21.92 1.08 -9.91
N GLY A 56 -23.26 0.89 -9.89
CA GLY A 56 -23.83 -0.38 -9.45
C GLY A 56 -23.49 -1.56 -10.38
N GLY A 57 -23.34 -1.31 -11.69
CA GLY A 57 -22.94 -2.35 -12.65
C GLY A 57 -21.47 -2.74 -12.51
N GLU A 58 -20.59 -1.77 -12.25
CA GLU A 58 -19.16 -2.02 -11.98
C GLU A 58 -18.97 -2.88 -10.73
N LYS A 59 -19.79 -2.65 -9.70
CA LYS A 59 -19.78 -3.45 -8.48
C LYS A 59 -20.03 -4.94 -8.73
N ASP A 60 -20.92 -5.28 -9.66
CA ASP A 60 -21.19 -6.67 -10.01
C ASP A 60 -19.96 -7.33 -10.66
N GLU A 61 -19.25 -6.61 -11.54
CA GLU A 61 -18.02 -7.10 -12.16
C GLU A 61 -16.88 -7.27 -11.14
N ILE A 62 -16.74 -6.33 -10.20
CA ILE A 62 -15.76 -6.43 -9.10
C ILE A 62 -16.09 -7.61 -8.20
N GLN A 63 -17.37 -7.80 -7.85
CA GLN A 63 -17.79 -8.91 -7.01
C GLN A 63 -17.52 -10.27 -7.69
N GLU A 64 -17.77 -10.37 -9.00
CA GLU A 64 -17.42 -11.57 -9.77
C GLU A 64 -15.91 -11.85 -9.73
N ALA A 65 -15.09 -10.81 -9.83
CA ALA A 65 -13.63 -10.93 -9.73
C ALA A 65 -13.17 -11.43 -8.36
N ILE A 66 -13.75 -10.90 -7.26
CA ILE A 66 -13.45 -11.32 -5.89
C ILE A 66 -13.90 -12.76 -5.64
N ASP A 67 -15.10 -13.12 -6.10
CA ASP A 67 -15.65 -14.48 -5.95
C ASP A 67 -14.84 -15.52 -6.73
N HIS A 68 -14.21 -15.10 -7.82
CA HIS A 68 -13.38 -15.98 -8.66
C HIS A 68 -12.01 -16.26 -8.03
N HIS A 69 -11.43 -15.29 -7.31
CA HIS A 69 -10.08 -15.38 -6.73
C HIS A 69 -10.02 -14.85 -5.29
N GLU A 70 -9.78 -15.72 -4.32
CA GLU A 70 -9.61 -15.37 -2.90
C GLU A 70 -8.43 -14.41 -2.61
N ARG A 71 -7.51 -14.23 -3.57
CA ARG A 71 -6.35 -13.34 -3.49
C ARG A 71 -6.57 -11.97 -4.13
N VAL A 72 -7.78 -11.72 -4.61
CA VAL A 72 -8.22 -10.39 -5.05
C VAL A 72 -8.78 -9.65 -3.84
N GLN A 73 -8.24 -8.48 -3.59
CA GLN A 73 -8.68 -7.59 -2.52
C GLN A 73 -9.28 -6.33 -3.13
N HIS A 74 -10.28 -5.76 -2.48
CA HIS A 74 -11.01 -4.62 -2.99
C HIS A 74 -11.01 -3.47 -1.99
N MET A 75 -11.02 -2.24 -2.52
CA MET A 75 -11.23 -1.01 -1.76
C MET A 75 -12.12 -0.06 -2.55
N ALA A 76 -13.31 0.25 -2.02
CA ALA A 76 -14.24 1.22 -2.58
C ALA A 76 -13.99 2.62 -2.00
N VAL A 77 -13.65 3.56 -2.87
CA VAL A 77 -13.36 4.96 -2.51
C VAL A 77 -14.52 5.84 -2.98
N HIS A 78 -15.40 6.17 -2.05
CA HIS A 78 -16.56 7.02 -2.31
C HIS A 78 -16.17 8.49 -2.45
N GLY A 79 -16.85 9.21 -3.34
CA GLY A 79 -16.51 10.60 -3.61
C GLY A 79 -17.68 11.50 -3.99
N GLY A 80 -17.43 12.81 -4.05
CA GLY A 80 -18.47 13.83 -4.26
C GLY A 80 -19.31 14.02 -3.01
N ASP A 81 -20.60 14.25 -3.18
CA ASP A 81 -21.58 14.46 -2.08
C ASP A 81 -22.14 13.11 -1.56
N ASP A 82 -21.31 12.06 -1.57
CA ASP A 82 -21.68 10.72 -1.12
C ASP A 82 -21.69 10.63 0.41
N PRO A 83 -22.67 9.93 1.06
CA PRO A 83 -22.72 9.80 2.51
C PRO A 83 -21.52 9.07 3.11
N PHE A 84 -20.79 8.27 2.33
CA PHE A 84 -19.60 7.56 2.76
C PHE A 84 -18.31 8.30 2.43
N ALA A 85 -18.39 9.41 1.65
CA ALA A 85 -17.24 10.25 1.36
C ALA A 85 -16.88 11.13 2.58
N ASN A 86 -15.59 11.35 2.75
CA ASN A 86 -15.04 12.25 3.75
C ASN A 86 -13.76 12.91 3.19
N ASP A 87 -13.08 13.73 3.99
CA ASP A 87 -11.82 14.37 3.59
C ASP A 87 -10.73 13.37 3.26
N ARG A 88 -10.65 12.23 3.96
CA ARG A 88 -9.67 11.16 3.72
C ARG A 88 -9.88 10.47 2.36
N THR A 89 -11.13 10.16 2.00
CA THR A 89 -11.44 9.60 0.67
C THR A 89 -11.16 10.62 -0.43
N GLN A 90 -11.38 11.90 -0.18
CA GLN A 90 -11.08 12.96 -1.14
C GLN A 90 -9.56 13.12 -1.36
N ASP A 91 -8.75 13.04 -0.29
CA ASP A 91 -7.29 13.04 -0.37
C ASP A 91 -6.79 11.87 -1.22
N PHE A 92 -7.33 10.65 -0.98
CA PHE A 92 -6.98 9.45 -1.74
C PHE A 92 -7.32 9.62 -3.23
N ARG A 93 -8.51 10.09 -3.53
CA ARG A 93 -8.92 10.33 -4.92
C ARG A 93 -8.00 11.32 -5.63
N SER A 94 -7.63 12.39 -4.94
CA SER A 94 -6.78 13.44 -5.52
C SER A 94 -5.34 13.00 -5.72
N ALA A 95 -4.79 12.20 -4.82
CA ALA A 95 -3.39 11.78 -4.83
C ALA A 95 -3.15 10.50 -5.67
N ILE A 96 -4.06 9.52 -5.58
CA ILE A 96 -3.88 8.18 -6.15
C ILE A 96 -4.69 8.01 -7.42
N ILE A 97 -6.04 8.15 -7.35
CA ILE A 97 -6.91 7.82 -8.49
C ILE A 97 -6.78 8.86 -9.60
N ARG A 98 -6.79 10.15 -9.25
CA ARG A 98 -6.61 11.28 -10.17
C ARG A 98 -7.58 11.31 -11.36
N SER A 99 -8.68 10.58 -11.29
CA SER A 99 -9.72 10.53 -12.32
C SER A 99 -10.90 11.43 -11.94
N PRO A 100 -11.43 12.25 -12.86
CA PRO A 100 -12.68 12.96 -12.64
C PRO A 100 -13.92 12.10 -12.89
N TYR A 101 -13.76 10.89 -13.44
CA TYR A 101 -14.86 10.03 -13.89
C TYR A 101 -15.31 9.05 -12.82
N PHE A 102 -16.58 8.66 -12.87
CA PHE A 102 -17.22 7.65 -12.04
C PHE A 102 -18.03 6.68 -12.91
N PRO A 103 -17.92 5.36 -12.73
CA PRO A 103 -16.89 4.70 -11.92
C PRO A 103 -15.49 4.81 -12.55
N THR A 104 -14.46 4.59 -11.76
CA THR A 104 -13.09 4.35 -12.24
C THR A 104 -12.52 3.21 -11.42
N VAL A 105 -12.03 2.16 -12.06
CA VAL A 105 -11.37 1.02 -11.42
C VAL A 105 -9.89 1.04 -11.76
N MET A 106 -9.05 0.96 -10.75
CA MET A 106 -7.63 0.69 -10.85
C MET A 106 -7.41 -0.80 -10.58
N GLY A 107 -6.70 -1.45 -11.47
CA GLY A 107 -6.60 -2.91 -11.53
C GLY A 107 -7.46 -3.48 -12.65
N SER A 108 -7.42 -4.78 -12.82
CA SER A 108 -8.21 -5.49 -13.85
C SER A 108 -9.23 -6.41 -13.21
N THR A 109 -10.45 -6.35 -13.70
CA THR A 109 -11.53 -7.29 -13.36
C THR A 109 -11.62 -8.49 -14.33
N ASP A 110 -10.79 -8.52 -15.40
CA ASP A 110 -10.75 -9.63 -16.36
C ASP A 110 -10.16 -10.90 -15.69
N PRO A 111 -10.94 -12.00 -15.58
CA PRO A 111 -10.49 -13.21 -14.90
C PRO A 111 -9.23 -13.82 -15.48
N SER A 112 -9.07 -13.81 -16.83
CA SER A 112 -7.90 -14.41 -17.49
C SER A 112 -6.63 -13.60 -17.20
N PHE A 113 -6.74 -12.27 -17.12
CA PHE A 113 -5.63 -11.40 -16.78
C PHE A 113 -5.27 -11.52 -15.30
N MET A 114 -6.26 -11.66 -14.42
CA MET A 114 -6.02 -11.93 -12.99
C MET A 114 -5.35 -13.29 -12.77
N ASP A 115 -5.78 -14.35 -13.46
CA ASP A 115 -5.11 -15.65 -13.45
C ASP A 115 -3.62 -15.52 -13.78
N PHE A 116 -3.29 -14.72 -14.80
CA PHE A 116 -1.91 -14.44 -15.18
C PHE A 116 -1.15 -13.71 -14.08
N LEU A 117 -1.69 -12.60 -13.55
CA LEU A 117 -1.05 -11.81 -12.48
C LEU A 117 -0.83 -12.63 -11.20
N LEU A 118 -1.81 -13.45 -10.83
CA LEU A 118 -1.76 -14.26 -9.60
C LEU A 118 -0.91 -15.52 -9.74
N ALA A 119 -0.55 -15.92 -10.96
CA ALA A 119 0.35 -17.07 -11.21
C ALA A 119 1.82 -16.71 -11.01
N GLU A 120 2.19 -15.44 -11.13
CA GLU A 120 3.57 -14.99 -10.94
C GLU A 120 3.91 -14.92 -9.45
N ALA A 121 5.17 -15.19 -9.10
CA ALA A 121 5.67 -14.94 -7.75
C ALA A 121 5.77 -13.43 -7.52
N PRO A 122 5.39 -12.90 -6.35
CA PRO A 122 5.50 -11.49 -6.06
C PRO A 122 6.96 -11.09 -5.82
N ASP A 123 7.34 -9.88 -6.24
CA ASP A 123 8.64 -9.31 -5.91
C ASP A 123 8.73 -8.94 -4.43
N MET A 124 7.60 -8.61 -3.82
CA MET A 124 7.48 -8.31 -2.40
C MET A 124 6.05 -8.52 -1.90
N GLN A 125 5.92 -8.72 -0.59
CA GLN A 125 4.63 -8.86 0.06
C GLN A 125 4.62 -8.24 1.45
N VAL A 126 3.44 -7.94 1.96
CA VAL A 126 3.20 -7.45 3.32
C VAL A 126 2.40 -8.46 4.13
N LYS A 127 2.65 -8.49 5.45
CA LYS A 127 1.85 -9.22 6.43
C LYS A 127 1.46 -8.30 7.56
N LEU A 128 0.19 -8.33 7.95
CA LEU A 128 -0.37 -7.61 9.09
C LEU A 128 -0.48 -8.52 10.33
N ASP A 129 -0.17 -7.96 11.49
CA ASP A 129 -0.64 -8.43 12.80
C ASP A 129 -1.31 -7.25 13.50
N VAL A 130 -2.58 -7.43 13.88
CA VAL A 130 -3.38 -6.38 14.51
C VAL A 130 -3.85 -6.86 15.86
N LYS A 131 -3.66 -6.04 16.89
CA LYS A 131 -4.14 -6.27 18.25
C LYS A 131 -4.97 -5.10 18.69
N ARG A 132 -5.97 -5.36 19.51
CA ARG A 132 -6.84 -4.33 20.08
C ARG A 132 -6.58 -4.18 21.58
N ASP A 133 -6.43 -2.93 22.01
CA ASP A 133 -6.30 -2.54 23.40
C ASP A 133 -7.32 -1.41 23.69
N GLY A 134 -8.51 -1.80 24.14
CA GLY A 134 -9.63 -0.87 24.30
C GLY A 134 -10.11 -0.28 22.97
N SER A 135 -9.94 1.04 22.78
CA SER A 135 -10.23 1.73 21.52
C SER A 135 -9.02 1.77 20.56
N ILE A 136 -7.84 1.37 21.00
CA ILE A 136 -6.62 1.49 20.22
C ILE A 136 -6.38 0.20 19.44
N LEU A 137 -6.21 0.31 18.14
CA LEU A 137 -5.63 -0.74 17.30
C LEU A 137 -4.11 -0.56 17.28
N LYS A 138 -3.38 -1.62 17.59
CA LYS A 138 -1.93 -1.72 17.47
C LYS A 138 -1.61 -2.61 16.28
N ILE A 139 -1.02 -2.01 15.26
CA ILE A 139 -0.85 -2.62 13.95
C ILE A 139 0.65 -2.79 13.71
N THR A 140 1.06 -4.02 13.44
CA THR A 140 2.40 -4.34 12.96
C THR A 140 2.28 -4.76 11.50
N ALA A 141 3.07 -4.14 10.63
CA ALA A 141 3.18 -4.51 9.22
C ALA A 141 4.62 -4.94 8.93
N LYS A 142 4.79 -6.16 8.43
CA LYS A 142 6.07 -6.69 7.92
C LYS A 142 6.02 -6.71 6.41
N ILE A 143 6.98 -6.06 5.77
CA ILE A 143 7.24 -6.19 4.33
C ILE A 143 8.45 -7.11 4.16
N GLU A 144 8.43 -8.00 3.19
CA GLU A 144 9.53 -8.87 2.80
C GLU A 144 9.75 -8.82 1.29
N ILE A 145 11.01 -8.67 0.88
CA ILE A 145 11.43 -8.72 -0.52
C ILE A 145 11.59 -10.19 -0.91
N LEU A 146 10.78 -10.65 -1.85
CA LEU A 146 10.65 -12.05 -2.25
C LEU A 146 11.24 -12.35 -3.64
N GLY A 147 11.53 -11.31 -4.42
CA GLY A 147 12.06 -11.39 -5.77
C GLY A 147 13.09 -10.32 -6.07
N GLU A 148 13.46 -10.19 -7.34
CA GLU A 148 14.33 -9.13 -7.83
C GLU A 148 13.50 -7.85 -8.03
N TYR A 149 13.87 -6.77 -7.34
CA TYR A 149 13.23 -5.47 -7.46
C TYR A 149 14.19 -4.43 -8.03
N GLU A 150 13.81 -3.84 -9.16
CA GLU A 150 14.60 -2.82 -9.86
C GLU A 150 14.29 -1.43 -9.27
N CYS A 151 15.17 -0.95 -8.39
CA CYS A 151 15.01 0.34 -7.69
C CYS A 151 15.30 1.56 -8.58
N ALA A 152 15.99 1.38 -9.70
CA ALA A 152 16.27 2.43 -10.67
C ALA A 152 16.33 1.85 -12.08
N ARG A 153 15.70 2.53 -13.05
CA ARG A 153 15.64 2.09 -14.43
C ARG A 153 16.20 3.16 -15.37
N GLU A 154 17.19 2.76 -16.16
CA GLU A 154 17.75 3.61 -17.22
C GLU A 154 16.70 3.87 -18.31
N ASN A 155 16.56 5.12 -18.74
CA ASN A 155 15.56 5.53 -19.73
C ASN A 155 14.09 5.29 -19.32
N GLY A 156 13.83 5.16 -18.02
CA GLY A 156 12.49 4.92 -17.48
C GLY A 156 11.54 6.13 -17.59
N CYS A 157 12.10 7.35 -17.57
CA CYS A 157 11.35 8.59 -17.68
C CYS A 157 11.63 9.32 -18.99
N GLY A 158 10.57 9.81 -19.65
CA GLY A 158 10.66 10.74 -20.77
C GLY A 158 10.39 12.16 -20.31
N VAL A 159 11.41 13.03 -20.29
CA VAL A 159 11.26 14.47 -19.96
C VAL A 159 11.52 15.33 -21.16
N PHE A 160 10.92 16.53 -21.21
CA PHE A 160 11.17 17.51 -22.27
C PHE A 160 12.17 18.54 -21.77
N ILE A 161 13.36 18.57 -22.41
CA ILE A 161 14.39 19.58 -22.17
C ILE A 161 14.56 20.37 -23.47
N ASP A 162 14.38 21.68 -23.42
CA ASP A 162 14.46 22.58 -24.58
C ASP A 162 13.60 22.13 -25.79
N GLY A 163 12.43 21.50 -25.49
CA GLY A 163 11.47 21.01 -26.49
C GLY A 163 11.84 19.67 -27.13
N GLN A 164 12.89 19.01 -26.67
CA GLN A 164 13.26 17.66 -27.07
C GLN A 164 12.94 16.67 -25.96
N GLN A 165 12.38 15.52 -26.31
CA GLN A 165 12.18 14.44 -25.37
C GLN A 165 13.54 13.77 -25.09
N VAL A 166 13.93 13.74 -23.82
CA VAL A 166 15.14 13.07 -23.31
C VAL A 166 14.68 12.02 -22.31
N ASN A 167 15.20 10.81 -22.44
CA ASN A 167 14.98 9.77 -21.47
C ASN A 167 16.05 9.85 -20.37
N VAL A 168 15.61 9.83 -19.12
CA VAL A 168 16.46 9.91 -17.92
C VAL A 168 16.15 8.74 -16.99
N PHE A 169 16.91 8.60 -15.92
CA PHE A 169 16.65 7.60 -14.90
C PHE A 169 15.27 7.80 -14.25
N ASP A 170 14.61 6.70 -13.98
CA ASP A 170 13.42 6.56 -13.17
C ASP A 170 13.84 5.87 -11.86
N PHE A 171 13.72 6.57 -10.75
CA PHE A 171 14.01 6.05 -9.42
C PHE A 171 12.72 5.64 -8.75
N LYS A 172 12.74 4.48 -8.11
CA LYS A 172 11.60 3.91 -7.41
C LYS A 172 11.80 3.91 -5.92
N SER A 173 10.72 4.05 -5.17
CA SER A 173 10.66 3.86 -3.72
C SER A 173 9.57 2.86 -3.38
N ILE A 174 9.73 2.21 -2.24
CA ILE A 174 8.69 1.36 -1.64
C ILE A 174 7.97 2.18 -0.58
N ASN A 175 6.66 2.23 -0.65
CA ASN A 175 5.81 2.92 0.32
C ASN A 175 4.77 1.94 0.87
N LEU A 176 4.37 2.11 2.12
CA LEU A 176 3.35 1.29 2.78
C LEU A 176 2.14 2.14 3.14
N GLY A 177 1.02 1.92 2.47
CA GLY A 177 -0.28 2.47 2.84
C GLY A 177 -1.02 1.55 3.79
N ILE A 178 -1.61 2.09 4.84
CA ILE A 178 -2.48 1.38 5.77
C ILE A 178 -3.84 2.09 5.78
N TYR A 179 -4.89 1.34 5.48
CA TYR A 179 -6.24 1.88 5.29
C TYR A 179 -7.25 1.19 6.20
N LEU A 180 -8.20 1.97 6.74
CA LEU A 180 -9.37 1.46 7.43
C LEU A 180 -10.50 1.32 6.42
N LEU A 181 -11.04 0.12 6.28
CA LEU A 181 -12.20 -0.19 5.47
C LEU A 181 -13.38 -0.59 6.35
N GLU A 182 -14.60 -0.46 5.86
CA GLU A 182 -15.83 -0.86 6.54
C GLU A 182 -16.78 -1.57 5.59
N ASP A 183 -17.35 -2.67 6.07
CA ASP A 183 -18.36 -3.47 5.38
C ASP A 183 -19.76 -3.20 5.90
N GLY A 184 -20.76 -3.70 5.15
CA GLY A 184 -22.14 -3.76 5.61
C GLY A 184 -22.83 -2.40 5.68
N LEU A 185 -22.41 -1.44 4.90
CA LEU A 185 -23.00 -0.11 4.86
C LEU A 185 -24.21 -0.12 3.91
N ASP A 186 -25.42 -0.13 4.49
CA ASP A 186 -26.67 -0.16 3.72
C ASP A 186 -27.08 1.25 3.28
N TYR A 187 -27.07 1.49 1.97
CA TYR A 187 -27.52 2.74 1.38
C TYR A 187 -28.05 2.54 -0.05
N PRO A 188 -29.09 3.28 -0.48
CA PRO A 188 -29.59 3.17 -1.83
C PRO A 188 -28.56 3.59 -2.89
N GLN A 189 -28.32 2.74 -3.87
CA GLN A 189 -27.54 3.02 -5.04
C GLN A 189 -28.43 3.57 -6.15
N ALA A 190 -28.02 4.65 -6.80
CA ALA A 190 -28.80 5.22 -7.92
C ALA A 190 -29.04 4.17 -9.01
N ASN A 191 -30.29 4.06 -9.47
CA ASN A 191 -30.81 3.07 -10.43
C ASN A 191 -30.86 1.59 -9.96
N TYR A 192 -30.26 1.24 -8.80
CA TYR A 192 -30.22 -0.14 -8.29
C TYR A 192 -31.09 -0.34 -7.05
N GLY A 193 -31.45 0.74 -6.33
CA GLY A 193 -32.21 0.66 -5.08
C GLY A 193 -31.35 0.33 -3.87
N PRO A 194 -31.91 -0.28 -2.81
CA PRO A 194 -31.15 -0.64 -1.61
C PRO A 194 -29.98 -1.57 -1.95
N LEU A 195 -28.79 -1.22 -1.50
CA LEU A 195 -27.56 -1.97 -1.73
C LEU A 195 -26.69 -1.93 -0.48
N THR A 196 -26.01 -3.03 -0.18
CA THR A 196 -24.98 -3.09 0.86
C THR A 196 -23.63 -2.81 0.23
N HIS A 197 -22.91 -1.82 0.77
CA HIS A 197 -21.57 -1.44 0.34
C HIS A 197 -20.56 -2.08 1.27
N ASN A 198 -19.56 -2.76 0.69
CA ASN A 198 -18.47 -3.40 1.40
C ASN A 198 -17.12 -2.79 0.98
N ASP A 199 -16.09 -3.05 1.78
CA ASP A 199 -14.72 -2.58 1.55
C ASP A 199 -14.62 -1.06 1.38
N VAL A 200 -15.54 -0.32 1.99
CA VAL A 200 -15.61 1.14 1.87
C VAL A 200 -14.46 1.78 2.66
N MET A 201 -13.57 2.48 1.98
CA MET A 201 -12.48 3.22 2.62
C MET A 201 -13.04 4.29 3.54
N ARG A 202 -12.62 4.29 4.81
CA ARG A 202 -13.04 5.26 5.85
C ARG A 202 -11.92 6.19 6.26
N ASP A 203 -10.68 5.67 6.36
CA ASP A 203 -9.51 6.45 6.76
C ASP A 203 -8.22 5.85 6.19
N TYR A 204 -7.13 6.60 6.25
CA TYR A 204 -5.77 6.08 6.12
C TYR A 204 -4.99 6.39 7.41
N LEU A 205 -4.13 5.46 7.83
CA LEU A 205 -3.44 5.46 9.11
C LEU A 205 -1.98 5.91 9.01
N THR A 206 -1.47 6.02 7.80
CA THR A 206 -0.13 6.53 7.46
C THR A 206 -0.08 8.06 7.52
N GLU A 207 1.10 8.67 7.61
CA GLU A 207 1.24 10.13 7.65
C GLU A 207 0.68 10.78 6.39
N VAL A 208 0.88 10.12 5.23
CA VAL A 208 0.35 10.56 3.95
C VAL A 208 -0.47 9.46 3.29
N VAL A 209 -1.43 9.86 2.48
CA VAL A 209 -2.39 8.96 1.83
C VAL A 209 -1.73 7.97 0.85
N THR A 210 -0.59 8.32 0.28
CA THR A 210 0.20 7.46 -0.62
C THR A 210 1.03 6.41 0.13
N GLY A 211 0.98 6.41 1.46
CA GLY A 211 1.74 5.52 2.33
C GLY A 211 3.01 6.14 2.87
N ASP A 212 3.49 5.60 3.99
CA ASP A 212 4.76 5.99 4.57
C ASP A 212 5.91 5.39 3.76
N GLN A 213 6.90 6.21 3.47
CA GLN A 213 8.07 5.79 2.72
C GLN A 213 8.89 4.77 3.52
N ILE A 214 9.18 3.62 2.89
CA ILE A 214 9.95 2.52 3.46
C ILE A 214 11.40 2.59 3.00
N THR A 215 11.61 2.86 1.69
CA THR A 215 12.93 3.03 1.08
C THR A 215 13.04 4.39 0.42
N ASP A 216 14.23 4.98 0.38
CA ASP A 216 14.48 6.16 -0.42
C ASP A 216 14.38 5.84 -1.93
N PHE A 217 14.14 6.88 -2.76
CA PHE A 217 14.12 6.71 -4.22
C PHE A 217 15.48 6.22 -4.73
N GLY A 218 15.49 5.07 -5.39
CA GLY A 218 16.69 4.42 -5.90
C GLY A 218 17.52 3.69 -4.83
N GLU A 219 17.01 3.53 -3.61
CA GLU A 219 17.65 2.70 -2.58
C GLU A 219 17.56 1.23 -2.97
N GLU A 220 18.72 0.57 -3.06
CA GLU A 220 18.81 -0.84 -3.41
C GLU A 220 18.28 -1.72 -2.27
N VAL A 221 17.43 -2.67 -2.63
CA VAL A 221 16.94 -3.74 -1.74
C VAL A 221 17.32 -5.10 -2.30
N SER A 222 17.45 -6.08 -1.42
CA SER A 222 17.87 -7.43 -1.77
C SER A 222 16.83 -8.47 -1.37
N LEU A 223 16.83 -9.59 -2.06
CA LEU A 223 16.02 -10.75 -1.70
C LEU A 223 16.23 -11.12 -0.22
N GLY A 224 15.13 -11.21 0.53
CA GLY A 224 15.11 -11.51 1.95
C GLY A 224 15.23 -10.29 2.86
N ASP A 225 15.41 -9.07 2.32
CA ASP A 225 15.30 -7.86 3.13
C ASP A 225 13.90 -7.72 3.71
N THR A 226 13.83 -7.27 4.97
CA THR A 226 12.57 -7.12 5.70
C THR A 226 12.48 -5.73 6.32
N PHE A 227 11.26 -5.18 6.31
CA PHE A 227 10.95 -3.89 6.90
C PHE A 227 9.74 -4.03 7.83
N CYS A 228 9.86 -3.51 9.04
CA CYS A 228 8.80 -3.52 10.04
C CYS A 228 8.31 -2.11 10.33
N LYS A 229 7.01 -1.91 10.29
CA LYS A 229 6.36 -0.65 10.66
C LYS A 229 5.28 -0.91 11.71
N TYR A 230 5.11 0.06 12.60
CA TYR A 230 4.18 -0.01 13.71
C TYR A 230 3.28 1.21 13.69
N TYR A 231 1.98 0.98 13.85
CA TYR A 231 0.97 2.01 13.87
C TYR A 231 0.05 1.82 15.07
N GLU A 232 -0.42 2.93 15.59
CA GLU A 232 -1.52 2.95 16.56
C GLU A 232 -2.66 3.78 15.98
N TYR A 233 -3.88 3.26 16.04
CA TYR A 233 -5.07 3.96 15.56
C TYR A 233 -6.16 3.94 16.63
N ASP A 234 -6.59 5.13 17.05
CA ASP A 234 -7.70 5.27 18.01
C ASP A 234 -9.03 5.29 17.26
N LEU A 235 -9.77 4.21 17.36
CA LEU A 235 -11.09 4.05 16.77
C LEU A 235 -12.11 5.10 17.24
N THR A 236 -11.82 5.82 18.31
CA THR A 236 -12.72 6.88 18.84
C THR A 236 -12.30 8.29 18.44
N ALA A 237 -11.09 8.47 17.90
CA ALA A 237 -10.56 9.78 17.55
C ALA A 237 -11.31 10.46 16.39
N ASN A 238 -11.79 9.64 15.44
CA ASN A 238 -12.53 10.10 14.28
C ASN A 238 -13.81 9.26 14.12
N ASN A 239 -14.93 9.93 13.79
CA ASN A 239 -16.21 9.24 13.55
C ASN A 239 -16.33 8.82 12.07
N TYR A 240 -15.25 8.28 11.48
CA TYR A 240 -15.27 7.90 10.07
C TYR A 240 -15.90 6.52 9.81
N HIS A 241 -16.06 5.69 10.84
CA HIS A 241 -16.72 4.38 10.74
C HIS A 241 -18.04 4.38 11.52
N GLU A 242 -18.97 3.52 11.10
CA GLU A 242 -20.26 3.33 11.74
C GLU A 242 -20.25 2.16 12.73
N ASN A 243 -19.58 1.05 12.37
CA ASN A 243 -19.50 -0.15 13.19
C ASN A 243 -18.12 -0.80 13.15
N ILE A 244 -17.41 -0.71 14.27
CA ILE A 244 -16.07 -1.30 14.43
C ILE A 244 -16.03 -2.80 14.10
N ALA A 245 -17.10 -3.54 14.41
CA ALA A 245 -17.16 -4.98 14.15
C ALA A 245 -17.13 -5.33 12.64
N ASN A 246 -17.44 -4.35 11.80
CA ASN A 246 -17.42 -4.50 10.35
C ASN A 246 -16.15 -3.88 9.71
N CYS A 247 -15.23 -3.40 10.55
CA CYS A 247 -14.01 -2.78 10.04
C CYS A 247 -12.93 -3.81 9.71
N LYS A 248 -12.10 -3.45 8.73
CA LYS A 248 -10.90 -4.17 8.28
C LYS A 248 -9.72 -3.20 8.23
N ILE A 249 -8.52 -3.72 8.44
CA ILE A 249 -7.29 -3.00 8.14
C ILE A 249 -6.70 -3.61 6.87
N MET A 250 -6.47 -2.78 5.86
CA MET A 250 -5.82 -3.16 4.62
C MET A 250 -4.45 -2.51 4.53
N ALA A 251 -3.42 -3.32 4.27
CA ALA A 251 -2.08 -2.85 3.93
C ALA A 251 -1.86 -2.98 2.43
N ILE A 252 -1.30 -1.96 1.81
CA ILE A 252 -0.92 -1.98 0.39
C ILE A 252 0.51 -1.48 0.26
N ILE A 253 1.36 -2.24 -0.43
CA ILE A 253 2.67 -1.76 -0.87
C ILE A 253 2.48 -0.99 -2.16
N VAL A 254 2.89 0.27 -2.17
CA VAL A 254 2.75 1.19 -3.30
C VAL A 254 4.13 1.56 -3.81
N GLU A 255 4.37 1.38 -5.11
CA GLU A 255 5.57 1.87 -5.77
C GLU A 255 5.45 3.37 -6.03
N GLY A 256 6.39 4.14 -5.49
CA GLY A 256 6.61 5.52 -5.84
C GLY A 256 7.65 5.63 -6.94
N ASN A 257 7.43 6.52 -7.91
CA ASN A 257 8.34 6.76 -9.02
C ASN A 257 8.73 8.23 -9.08
N LYS A 258 10.01 8.51 -9.38
CA LYS A 258 10.55 9.85 -9.52
C LYS A 258 11.57 9.92 -10.64
N CYS A 259 11.40 10.84 -11.59
CA CYS A 259 12.40 11.08 -12.61
C CYS A 259 13.60 11.88 -12.05
N GLU A 260 14.81 11.55 -12.48
CA GLU A 260 16.07 12.20 -12.06
C GLU A 260 16.05 13.72 -12.17
N THR A 261 15.38 14.27 -13.20
CA THR A 261 15.42 15.71 -13.51
C THR A 261 14.18 16.47 -13.05
N THR A 262 13.26 15.84 -12.34
CA THR A 262 12.01 16.45 -11.89
C THR A 262 11.78 16.17 -10.40
N ASP A 263 11.08 17.10 -9.74
CA ASP A 263 10.58 16.85 -8.37
C ASP A 263 9.18 16.21 -8.37
N THR A 264 8.71 15.79 -9.56
CA THR A 264 7.38 15.17 -9.69
C THR A 264 7.47 13.70 -9.31
N GLU A 265 6.71 13.33 -8.28
CA GLU A 265 6.53 11.96 -7.84
C GLU A 265 5.15 11.46 -8.26
N TRP A 266 5.05 10.15 -8.55
CA TRP A 266 3.78 9.50 -8.80
C TRP A 266 3.76 8.10 -8.21
N TYR A 267 2.57 7.62 -7.87
CA TYR A 267 2.32 6.37 -7.18
C TYR A 267 1.26 5.60 -7.97
N LEU A 268 1.65 4.53 -8.64
CA LEU A 268 0.76 3.88 -9.60
C LEU A 268 0.74 2.35 -9.53
N HIS A 269 1.74 1.72 -8.89
CA HIS A 269 1.82 0.27 -8.86
C HIS A 269 1.58 -0.25 -7.45
N PHE A 270 0.71 -1.24 -7.35
CA PHE A 270 0.47 -1.98 -6.11
C PHE A 270 1.25 -3.28 -6.19
N LEU A 271 2.22 -3.46 -5.28
CA LEU A 271 3.20 -4.55 -5.34
C LEU A 271 2.84 -5.72 -4.43
N GLY A 272 1.99 -5.49 -3.45
CA GLY A 272 1.53 -6.51 -2.51
C GLY A 272 0.52 -5.93 -1.52
N SER A 273 -0.27 -6.81 -0.88
CA SER A 273 -1.29 -6.39 0.07
C SER A 273 -1.63 -7.50 1.07
N ASP A 274 -2.18 -7.10 2.22
CA ASP A 274 -2.77 -7.99 3.22
C ASP A 274 -3.99 -7.31 3.86
N VAL A 275 -4.96 -8.10 4.31
CA VAL A 275 -6.18 -7.62 4.97
C VAL A 275 -6.37 -8.32 6.29
N PHE A 276 -6.77 -7.59 7.32
CA PHE A 276 -7.04 -8.09 8.66
C PHE A 276 -8.42 -7.64 9.14
N GLU A 277 -9.27 -8.59 9.52
CA GLU A 277 -10.61 -8.34 10.04
C GLU A 277 -10.58 -7.89 11.49
N VAL A 278 -10.94 -6.64 11.77
CA VAL A 278 -10.95 -6.07 13.14
C VAL A 278 -12.05 -6.70 14.00
N GLY A 279 -13.16 -7.10 13.40
CA GLY A 279 -14.28 -7.74 14.09
C GLY A 279 -13.94 -9.07 14.78
N ASN A 280 -12.78 -9.67 14.43
CA ASN A 280 -12.30 -10.92 15.01
C ASN A 280 -11.44 -10.73 16.28
N LEU A 281 -11.24 -9.47 16.74
CA LEU A 281 -10.49 -9.10 17.94
C LEU A 281 -11.44 -8.94 19.15
#